data_586700cb1253011ce8f69a26b845fd35
#
_entry.id   586700cb1253011ce8f69a26b845fd35
#
_cell.length_a   1.000
_cell.length_b   1.000
_cell.length_c   1.000
_cell.angle_alpha   90.00
_cell.angle_beta   90.00
_cell.angle_gamma   90.00
#
_symmetry.space_group_name_H-M   'P 1'
#
loop_
_entity.id
_entity.type
_entity.pdbx_description
1 polymer ?
#
loop_
_entity_poly.entity_id
_entity_poly.type
_entity_poly.pdbx_seq_one_letter_code
_entity_poly.pdbx_strand_id
1 'polypeptide(L)'
;MILMLAAHSFAHAQMKTPQLDPLPAAGEVSAQASQETVPVPEPGEKAMRYYWSGNFLWVVDTLWGLIVPSLILFLGISAKMRNWALKVGKKWFFVIAVYWILFVVLMFIIDLPLAYYEQFVRQHAYDLSNQTFAKWGSDALKSLMVGGIAGVLLLWIPYGLLKRSPRRWWLYVSIAAIPILFLVIVISPIWISPLFNDFGPMKDKSLESSILSLADKAGIEGSRVFEVNKSVDTKAVNAYVTGFMGTKRIVLWDTIIEKLNRKELLFVMGHEMGHYVLGHVWKSVLFFSILILLTLYAAFRVAGGIISRFKRRFGFDQLSDIASLPLLLLLVNLFSFIISPIALWYERHIEHEADIFGLEITRDNHDAATAFVKLQQENLSNPRPGLIYKLWRANHPTLGDRIDFCNQYKPWQTGENMVYEKYFKN
;
A
#
# COMPACT_ATOMS: atom_id res chain seq x y z
N MET A 1 10.62 -5.33 -2.96
CA MET A 1 10.48 -3.93 -2.55
C MET A 1 9.58 -3.13 -3.50
N ILE A 2 9.79 -3.04 -4.80
CA ILE A 2 8.80 -2.41 -5.73
C ILE A 2 7.47 -3.19 -5.70
N LEU A 3 7.49 -4.52 -5.66
CA LEU A 3 6.32 -5.39 -5.41
C LEU A 3 5.84 -5.35 -3.95
N MET A 4 6.72 -5.10 -2.97
CA MET A 4 6.34 -4.95 -1.56
C MET A 4 5.74 -3.57 -1.26
N LEU A 5 6.17 -2.49 -1.89
CA LEU A 5 5.51 -1.17 -1.76
C LEU A 5 4.08 -1.22 -2.31
N ALA A 6 3.84 -1.94 -3.40
CA ALA A 6 2.48 -2.20 -3.90
C ALA A 6 1.68 -3.14 -2.98
N ALA A 7 2.31 -4.04 -2.24
CA ALA A 7 1.66 -4.97 -1.31
C ALA A 7 1.48 -4.38 0.11
N HIS A 8 2.35 -3.47 0.56
CA HIS A 8 2.24 -2.83 1.87
C HIS A 8 1.12 -1.79 1.98
N SER A 9 0.67 -1.22 0.84
CA SER A 9 -0.52 -0.35 0.81
C SER A 9 -1.83 -1.10 1.06
N PHE A 10 -1.82 -2.44 1.10
CA PHE A 10 -3.03 -3.26 1.22
C PHE A 10 -3.17 -4.02 2.55
N ALA A 11 -2.27 -3.87 3.49
CA ALA A 11 -2.27 -4.68 4.71
C ALA A 11 -2.05 -3.84 5.97
N HIS A 12 -3.03 -3.08 6.41
CA HIS A 12 -3.12 -2.72 7.84
C HIS A 12 -4.49 -2.14 8.19
N ALA A 13 -5.19 -2.83 8.97
CA ALA A 13 -5.81 -2.56 10.29
C ALA A 13 -7.16 -3.24 10.50
N GLN A 14 -7.44 -3.54 11.76
CA GLN A 14 -8.62 -4.30 12.20
C GLN A 14 -9.21 -3.80 13.49
N MET A 15 -10.51 -4.01 13.74
CA MET A 15 -11.08 -4.26 15.08
C MET A 15 -12.58 -4.61 15.23
N LYS A 16 -12.90 -5.16 16.39
CA LYS A 16 -14.21 -5.64 16.90
C LYS A 16 -15.03 -4.57 17.62
N THR A 17 -16.35 -4.69 17.54
CA THR A 17 -17.37 -3.85 18.17
C THR A 17 -17.74 -4.28 19.59
N PRO A 18 -18.16 -3.35 20.48
CA PRO A 18 -19.15 -3.60 21.52
C PRO A 18 -20.57 -3.36 20.96
N GLN A 19 -21.52 -4.17 21.41
CA GLN A 19 -22.96 -4.02 21.15
C GLN A 19 -23.47 -2.66 21.67
N LEU A 20 -24.16 -1.93 20.81
CA LEU A 20 -24.91 -0.71 21.21
C LEU A 20 -26.41 -1.00 21.11
N ASP A 21 -27.15 -0.52 22.11
CA ASP A 21 -28.60 -0.59 22.20
C ASP A 21 -29.30 0.22 21.09
N PRO A 22 -30.53 -0.14 20.70
CA PRO A 22 -31.21 0.48 19.56
C PRO A 22 -31.62 1.95 19.84
N LEU A 23 -31.32 2.81 18.86
CA LEU A 23 -31.69 4.22 18.87
C LEU A 23 -33.17 4.43 18.60
N PRO A 24 -33.81 5.47 19.18
CA PRO A 24 -35.23 5.78 18.97
C PRO A 24 -35.52 6.36 17.58
N ALA A 25 -36.77 6.16 17.12
CA ALA A 25 -37.24 6.47 15.81
C ALA A 25 -37.13 7.95 15.39
N ALA A 26 -36.89 8.16 14.09
CA ALA A 26 -36.69 9.46 13.46
C ALA A 26 -37.94 10.37 13.56
N GLY A 27 -37.74 11.52 14.22
CA GLY A 27 -38.58 12.69 14.08
C GLY A 27 -37.97 13.65 13.06
N GLU A 28 -38.80 14.20 12.18
CA GLU A 28 -38.46 15.23 11.19
C GLU A 28 -37.81 16.43 11.89
N VAL A 29 -36.57 16.80 11.54
CA VAL A 29 -35.91 18.01 12.01
C VAL A 29 -35.67 18.94 10.85
N SER A 30 -36.28 20.12 10.96
CA SER A 30 -36.15 21.28 10.08
C SER A 30 -34.72 21.75 9.87
N ALA A 31 -34.44 22.29 8.69
CA ALA A 31 -33.15 22.85 8.25
C ALA A 31 -32.62 23.95 9.18
N GLN A 32 -31.26 23.99 9.25
CA GLN A 32 -30.41 24.96 9.96
C GLN A 32 -30.10 24.65 11.44
N ALA A 33 -29.58 23.44 11.73
CA ALA A 33 -28.68 23.30 12.84
C ALA A 33 -27.24 23.56 12.33
N SER A 34 -26.52 24.48 12.95
CA SER A 34 -25.05 24.55 12.84
C SER A 34 -24.51 23.17 13.16
N GLN A 35 -24.01 22.44 12.16
CA GLN A 35 -23.47 21.10 12.37
C GLN A 35 -22.37 21.20 13.44
N GLU A 36 -22.60 20.54 14.56
CA GLU A 36 -21.67 20.49 15.68
C GLU A 36 -20.31 19.96 15.20
N THR A 37 -19.22 20.64 15.57
CA THR A 37 -17.86 20.22 15.19
C THR A 37 -17.55 18.86 15.80
N VAL A 38 -17.07 17.94 14.98
CA VAL A 38 -16.68 16.58 15.43
C VAL A 38 -15.33 16.66 16.12
N PRO A 39 -15.23 16.31 17.43
CA PRO A 39 -13.95 16.34 18.14
C PRO A 39 -13.03 15.23 17.65
N VAL A 40 -11.71 15.47 17.69
CA VAL A 40 -10.71 14.42 17.48
C VAL A 40 -10.61 13.59 18.76
N PRO A 41 -10.97 12.30 18.74
CA PRO A 41 -10.93 11.49 19.95
C PRO A 41 -9.48 11.21 20.39
N GLU A 42 -9.23 11.26 21.70
CA GLU A 42 -7.97 10.79 22.25
C GLU A 42 -7.80 9.28 22.03
N PRO A 43 -6.58 8.82 21.69
CA PRO A 43 -6.34 7.39 21.49
C PRO A 43 -6.37 6.64 22.82
N GLY A 44 -7.17 5.58 22.90
CA GLY A 44 -7.18 4.70 24.07
C GLY A 44 -5.84 3.98 24.29
N GLU A 45 -5.62 3.44 25.51
CA GLU A 45 -4.38 2.72 25.85
C GLU A 45 -4.03 1.58 24.89
N LYS A 46 -5.04 0.84 24.42
CA LYS A 46 -4.84 -0.25 23.45
C LYS A 46 -4.28 0.29 22.13
N ALA A 47 -4.82 1.41 21.63
CA ALA A 47 -4.34 2.07 20.42
C ALA A 47 -2.89 2.58 20.61
N MET A 48 -2.57 3.14 21.77
CA MET A 48 -1.21 3.60 22.06
C MET A 48 -0.21 2.44 22.16
N ARG A 49 -0.58 1.33 22.80
CA ARG A 49 0.27 0.11 22.80
C ARG A 49 0.48 -0.43 21.38
N TYR A 50 -0.58 -0.44 20.56
CA TYR A 50 -0.47 -0.84 19.15
C TYR A 50 0.43 0.12 18.36
N TYR A 51 0.29 1.42 18.56
CA TYR A 51 1.14 2.43 17.93
C TYR A 51 2.63 2.25 18.29
N TRP A 52 2.97 2.10 19.58
CA TRP A 52 4.35 1.94 20.01
C TRP A 52 4.97 0.61 19.58
N SER A 53 4.23 -0.49 19.68
CA SER A 53 4.69 -1.79 19.16
C SER A 53 4.92 -1.75 17.65
N GLY A 54 4.07 -1.05 16.90
CA GLY A 54 4.24 -0.84 15.48
C GLY A 54 5.45 0.04 15.14
N ASN A 55 5.78 1.05 15.97
CA ASN A 55 7.00 1.84 15.79
C ASN A 55 8.25 1.01 16.04
N PHE A 56 8.23 0.16 17.07
CA PHE A 56 9.32 -0.76 17.36
C PHE A 56 9.55 -1.74 16.19
N LEU A 57 8.49 -2.37 15.69
CA LEU A 57 8.57 -3.31 14.57
C LEU A 57 9.07 -2.63 13.29
N TRP A 58 8.65 -1.40 13.01
CA TRP A 58 9.18 -0.63 11.89
C TRP A 58 10.70 -0.42 11.97
N VAL A 59 11.25 -0.20 13.16
CA VAL A 59 12.72 -0.14 13.35
C VAL A 59 13.33 -1.51 13.09
N VAL A 60 12.73 -2.58 13.63
CA VAL A 60 13.18 -3.97 13.40
C VAL A 60 13.19 -4.29 11.90
N ASP A 61 12.11 -4.01 11.18
CA ASP A 61 12.00 -4.25 9.72
C ASP A 61 13.03 -3.47 8.92
N THR A 62 13.25 -2.21 9.29
CA THR A 62 14.25 -1.37 8.64
C THR A 62 15.65 -1.96 8.82
N LEU A 63 16.00 -2.35 10.04
CA LEU A 63 17.28 -3.00 10.32
C LEU A 63 17.38 -4.38 9.67
N TRP A 64 16.29 -5.17 9.68
CA TRP A 64 16.22 -6.49 9.04
C TRP A 64 16.51 -6.40 7.55
N GLY A 65 15.90 -5.43 6.86
CA GLY A 65 16.12 -5.16 5.44
C GLY A 65 17.57 -4.75 5.09
N LEU A 66 18.37 -4.34 6.07
CA LEU A 66 19.81 -4.04 5.91
C LEU A 66 20.71 -5.20 6.38
N ILE A 67 20.39 -5.80 7.51
CA ILE A 67 21.22 -6.85 8.14
C ILE A 67 21.16 -8.15 7.35
N VAL A 68 19.97 -8.62 6.97
CA VAL A 68 19.83 -9.91 6.29
C VAL A 68 20.56 -9.97 4.94
N PRO A 69 20.37 -9.01 4.01
CA PRO A 69 21.17 -9.00 2.78
C PRO A 69 22.68 -8.87 3.03
N SER A 70 23.08 -8.10 4.05
CA SER A 70 24.49 -7.98 4.44
C SER A 70 25.05 -9.32 4.90
N LEU A 71 24.34 -10.05 5.76
CA LEU A 71 24.77 -11.38 6.21
C LEU A 71 24.90 -12.37 5.04
N ILE A 72 23.90 -12.37 4.13
CA ILE A 72 23.93 -13.24 2.94
C ILE A 72 25.19 -12.97 2.08
N LEU A 73 25.60 -11.70 1.96
CA LEU A 73 26.79 -11.29 1.24
C LEU A 73 28.08 -11.70 1.98
N PHE A 74 28.23 -11.28 3.23
CA PHE A 74 29.47 -11.45 3.98
C PHE A 74 29.76 -12.91 4.37
N LEU A 75 28.71 -13.76 4.46
CA LEU A 75 28.85 -15.21 4.65
C LEU A 75 29.04 -15.98 3.33
N GLY A 76 29.03 -15.28 2.18
CA GLY A 76 29.22 -15.87 0.87
C GLY A 76 28.07 -16.80 0.42
N ILE A 77 26.90 -16.70 1.08
CA ILE A 77 25.73 -17.54 0.79
C ILE A 77 25.26 -17.30 -0.64
N SER A 78 25.19 -16.03 -1.06
CA SER A 78 24.77 -15.65 -2.41
C SER A 78 25.65 -16.26 -3.50
N ALA A 79 27.00 -16.23 -3.33
CA ALA A 79 27.92 -16.85 -4.27
C ALA A 79 27.78 -18.38 -4.31
N LYS A 80 27.52 -19.03 -3.17
CA LYS A 80 27.26 -20.47 -3.12
C LYS A 80 25.98 -20.82 -3.89
N MET A 81 24.92 -20.05 -3.71
CA MET A 81 23.65 -20.21 -4.44
C MET A 81 23.86 -20.04 -5.94
N ARG A 82 24.59 -19.01 -6.39
CA ARG A 82 24.95 -18.79 -7.80
C ARG A 82 25.73 -19.99 -8.35
N ASN A 83 26.72 -20.51 -7.61
CA ASN A 83 27.52 -21.65 -8.05
C ASN A 83 26.65 -22.91 -8.21
N TRP A 84 25.67 -23.09 -7.35
CA TRP A 84 24.70 -24.17 -7.47
C TRP A 84 23.76 -23.98 -8.66
N ALA A 85 23.24 -22.75 -8.86
CA ALA A 85 22.41 -22.38 -9.99
C ALA A 85 23.13 -22.59 -11.33
N LEU A 86 24.44 -22.36 -11.41
CA LEU A 86 25.26 -22.62 -12.60
C LEU A 86 25.33 -24.12 -12.94
N LYS A 87 25.36 -24.99 -11.94
CA LYS A 87 25.37 -26.45 -12.15
C LYS A 87 24.04 -26.97 -12.71
N VAL A 88 22.91 -26.38 -12.28
CA VAL A 88 21.55 -26.80 -12.66
C VAL A 88 21.07 -26.10 -13.93
N GLY A 89 21.20 -24.79 -13.98
CA GLY A 89 20.56 -23.94 -15.01
C GLY A 89 21.23 -23.97 -16.38
N LYS A 90 22.54 -24.29 -16.47
CA LYS A 90 23.34 -24.38 -17.72
C LYS A 90 23.30 -23.14 -18.62
N LYS A 91 22.10 -22.66 -19.03
CA LYS A 91 21.90 -21.44 -19.82
C LYS A 91 21.62 -20.24 -18.90
N TRP A 92 22.08 -19.06 -19.29
CA TRP A 92 22.05 -17.83 -18.47
C TRP A 92 20.67 -17.51 -17.87
N PHE A 93 19.59 -17.61 -18.65
CA PHE A 93 18.22 -17.38 -18.14
C PHE A 93 17.85 -18.36 -17.02
N PHE A 94 18.12 -19.65 -17.21
CA PHE A 94 17.82 -20.67 -16.20
C PHE A 94 18.69 -20.56 -14.96
N VAL A 95 19.92 -20.07 -15.10
CA VAL A 95 20.78 -19.76 -13.95
C VAL A 95 20.14 -18.66 -13.09
N ILE A 96 19.65 -17.58 -13.71
CA ILE A 96 18.93 -16.52 -12.99
C ILE A 96 17.66 -17.07 -12.34
N ALA A 97 16.87 -17.87 -13.05
CA ALA A 97 15.63 -18.46 -12.53
C ALA A 97 15.88 -19.37 -11.31
N VAL A 98 16.85 -20.29 -11.43
CA VAL A 98 17.22 -21.19 -10.33
C VAL A 98 17.76 -20.41 -9.13
N TYR A 99 18.66 -19.44 -9.38
CA TYR A 99 19.15 -18.57 -8.32
C TYR A 99 18.01 -17.83 -7.62
N TRP A 100 17.08 -17.26 -8.38
CA TRP A 100 15.92 -16.54 -7.84
C TRP A 100 15.04 -17.43 -6.95
N ILE A 101 14.73 -18.64 -7.40
CA ILE A 101 13.94 -19.58 -6.60
C ILE A 101 14.66 -19.92 -5.29
N LEU A 102 15.97 -20.19 -5.33
CA LEU A 102 16.75 -20.42 -4.11
C LEU A 102 16.73 -19.20 -3.19
N PHE A 103 16.88 -18.01 -3.77
CA PHE A 103 16.93 -16.76 -3.01
C PHE A 103 15.58 -16.45 -2.35
N VAL A 104 14.46 -16.54 -3.09
CA VAL A 104 13.15 -16.22 -2.54
C VAL A 104 12.70 -17.24 -1.49
N VAL A 105 13.05 -18.53 -1.64
CA VAL A 105 12.77 -19.54 -0.62
C VAL A 105 13.62 -19.29 0.63
N LEU A 106 14.90 -18.95 0.47
CA LEU A 106 15.78 -18.59 1.60
C LEU A 106 15.21 -17.38 2.36
N MET A 107 14.85 -16.31 1.64
CA MET A 107 14.26 -15.12 2.25
C MET A 107 12.94 -15.43 2.95
N PHE A 108 12.08 -16.22 2.33
CA PHE A 108 10.82 -16.64 2.94
C PHE A 108 11.03 -17.36 4.29
N ILE A 109 12.01 -18.27 4.36
CA ILE A 109 12.33 -18.99 5.61
C ILE A 109 12.89 -18.03 6.67
N ILE A 110 13.76 -17.11 6.28
CA ILE A 110 14.38 -16.12 7.18
C ILE A 110 13.32 -15.14 7.71
N ASP A 111 12.42 -14.67 6.84
CA ASP A 111 11.41 -13.66 7.17
C ASP A 111 10.18 -14.24 7.87
N LEU A 112 9.95 -15.57 7.74
CA LEU A 112 8.74 -16.25 8.24
C LEU A 112 8.44 -16.03 9.74
N PRO A 113 9.44 -16.08 10.67
CA PRO A 113 9.15 -15.85 12.10
C PRO A 113 8.68 -14.42 12.38
N LEU A 114 9.31 -13.42 11.73
CA LEU A 114 8.93 -12.02 11.89
C LEU A 114 7.55 -11.76 11.28
N ALA A 115 7.31 -12.23 10.06
CA ALA A 115 6.04 -12.13 9.37
C ALA A 115 4.90 -12.83 10.14
N TYR A 116 5.15 -13.99 10.74
CA TYR A 116 4.18 -14.68 11.59
C TYR A 116 3.82 -13.86 12.82
N TYR A 117 4.83 -13.31 13.50
CA TYR A 117 4.56 -12.45 14.65
C TYR A 117 3.76 -11.20 14.27
N GLU A 118 4.17 -10.49 13.22
CA GLU A 118 3.55 -9.21 12.82
C GLU A 118 2.14 -9.37 12.25
N GLN A 119 1.99 -10.31 11.32
CA GLN A 119 0.78 -10.45 10.52
C GLN A 119 -0.25 -11.38 11.17
N PHE A 120 0.17 -12.29 12.04
CA PHE A 120 -0.73 -13.22 12.71
C PHE A 120 -0.82 -12.96 14.21
N VAL A 121 0.25 -13.20 14.95
CA VAL A 121 0.22 -13.14 16.43
C VAL A 121 -0.17 -11.77 16.94
N ARG A 122 0.51 -10.72 16.47
CA ARG A 122 0.25 -9.35 16.89
C ARG A 122 -1.16 -8.90 16.50
N GLN A 123 -1.61 -9.21 15.30
CA GLN A 123 -2.94 -8.82 14.86
C GLN A 123 -4.03 -9.44 15.75
N HIS A 124 -3.91 -10.72 16.10
CA HIS A 124 -4.83 -11.38 17.03
C HIS A 124 -4.72 -10.82 18.45
N ALA A 125 -3.51 -10.54 18.94
CA ALA A 125 -3.30 -9.97 20.27
C ALA A 125 -3.97 -8.60 20.46
N TYR A 126 -4.14 -7.85 19.39
CA TYR A 126 -4.84 -6.57 19.38
C TYR A 126 -6.29 -6.68 18.88
N ASP A 127 -6.80 -7.91 18.70
CA ASP A 127 -8.15 -8.13 18.21
C ASP A 127 -8.39 -7.58 16.81
N LEU A 128 -7.38 -7.58 16.00
CA LEU A 128 -7.40 -7.01 14.67
C LEU A 128 -7.50 -8.08 13.57
N SER A 129 -7.50 -9.39 13.88
CA SER A 129 -7.58 -10.49 12.94
C SER A 129 -8.66 -11.51 13.24
N ASN A 130 -9.38 -11.88 12.20
CA ASN A 130 -10.24 -13.06 12.17
C ASN A 130 -9.56 -14.22 11.42
N GLN A 131 -8.37 -13.99 10.85
CA GLN A 131 -7.71 -14.95 9.99
C GLN A 131 -7.31 -16.22 10.74
N THR A 132 -7.68 -17.38 10.23
CA THR A 132 -7.20 -18.65 10.79
C THR A 132 -5.74 -18.87 10.44
N PHE A 133 -5.02 -19.65 11.25
CA PHE A 133 -3.63 -20.02 10.95
C PHE A 133 -3.50 -20.72 9.59
N ALA A 134 -4.45 -21.57 9.22
CA ALA A 134 -4.47 -22.25 7.93
C ALA A 134 -4.61 -21.25 6.75
N LYS A 135 -5.48 -20.24 6.89
CA LYS A 135 -5.65 -19.19 5.88
C LYS A 135 -4.38 -18.35 5.77
N TRP A 136 -3.81 -17.91 6.91
CA TRP A 136 -2.55 -17.16 6.93
C TRP A 136 -1.41 -17.93 6.25
N GLY A 137 -1.21 -19.20 6.60
CA GLY A 137 -0.18 -20.04 5.99
C GLY A 137 -0.41 -20.27 4.48
N SER A 138 -1.67 -20.50 4.08
CA SER A 138 -2.04 -20.59 2.66
C SER A 138 -1.70 -19.30 1.89
N ASP A 139 -2.02 -18.15 2.46
CA ASP A 139 -1.78 -16.87 1.83
C ASP A 139 -0.28 -16.52 1.77
N ALA A 140 0.50 -16.91 2.79
CA ALA A 140 1.95 -16.80 2.78
C ALA A 140 2.58 -17.66 1.66
N LEU A 141 2.10 -18.91 1.47
CA LEU A 141 2.56 -19.78 0.38
C LEU A 141 2.13 -19.24 -1.00
N LYS A 142 0.90 -18.74 -1.15
CA LYS A 142 0.45 -18.10 -2.40
C LYS A 142 1.32 -16.89 -2.74
N SER A 143 1.66 -16.07 -1.74
CA SER A 143 2.55 -14.91 -1.91
C SER A 143 3.95 -15.34 -2.36
N LEU A 144 4.50 -16.41 -1.76
CA LEU A 144 5.77 -17.01 -2.19
C LEU A 144 5.71 -17.48 -3.65
N MET A 145 4.64 -18.14 -4.05
CA MET A 145 4.46 -18.62 -5.42
C MET A 145 4.34 -17.45 -6.42
N VAL A 146 3.50 -16.45 -6.12
CA VAL A 146 3.34 -15.25 -6.97
C VAL A 146 4.67 -14.51 -7.11
N GLY A 147 5.37 -14.27 -6.02
CA GLY A 147 6.69 -13.62 -6.02
C GLY A 147 7.75 -14.45 -6.74
N GLY A 148 7.74 -15.77 -6.54
CA GLY A 148 8.62 -16.72 -7.23
C GLY A 148 8.44 -16.65 -8.75
N ILE A 149 7.21 -16.76 -9.23
CA ILE A 149 6.87 -16.70 -10.66
C ILE A 149 7.24 -15.32 -11.24
N ALA A 150 6.83 -14.23 -10.57
CA ALA A 150 7.13 -12.88 -11.01
C ALA A 150 8.63 -12.62 -11.17
N GLY A 151 9.45 -13.08 -10.23
CA GLY A 151 10.89 -12.91 -10.33
C GLY A 151 11.54 -13.77 -11.42
N VAL A 152 11.06 -15.01 -11.64
CA VAL A 152 11.51 -15.83 -12.79
C VAL A 152 11.22 -15.11 -14.12
N LEU A 153 10.04 -14.48 -14.23
CA LEU A 153 9.64 -13.79 -15.44
C LEU A 153 10.31 -12.43 -15.65
N LEU A 154 10.73 -11.74 -14.57
CA LEU A 154 11.15 -10.34 -14.66
C LEU A 154 12.63 -10.10 -14.32
N LEU A 155 13.27 -10.92 -13.47
CA LEU A 155 14.62 -10.63 -12.94
C LEU A 155 15.73 -10.68 -14.01
N TRP A 156 15.54 -11.43 -15.08
CA TRP A 156 16.49 -11.47 -16.19
C TRP A 156 16.59 -10.13 -16.94
N ILE A 157 15.54 -9.27 -16.87
CA ILE A 157 15.55 -7.95 -17.52
C ILE A 157 16.65 -7.06 -16.92
N PRO A 158 16.62 -6.72 -15.60
CA PRO A 158 17.67 -5.89 -15.02
C PRO A 158 19.06 -6.52 -15.14
N TYR A 159 19.23 -7.83 -14.99
CA TYR A 159 20.52 -8.48 -15.13
C TYR A 159 21.02 -8.53 -16.58
N GLY A 160 20.11 -8.62 -17.55
CA GLY A 160 20.43 -8.46 -18.97
C GLY A 160 20.91 -7.05 -19.31
N LEU A 161 20.28 -6.05 -18.73
CA LEU A 161 20.66 -4.64 -18.87
C LEU A 161 21.99 -4.35 -18.16
N LEU A 162 22.21 -4.87 -16.95
CA LEU A 162 23.47 -4.80 -16.23
C LEU A 162 24.64 -5.38 -17.05
N LYS A 163 24.43 -6.53 -17.68
CA LYS A 163 25.44 -7.19 -18.50
C LYS A 163 25.72 -6.44 -19.80
N ARG A 164 24.69 -5.93 -20.49
CA ARG A 164 24.82 -5.25 -21.78
C ARG A 164 25.26 -3.80 -21.67
N SER A 165 24.93 -3.12 -20.58
CA SER A 165 25.22 -1.70 -20.39
C SER A 165 25.68 -1.38 -18.95
N PRO A 166 26.89 -1.80 -18.55
CA PRO A 166 27.38 -1.62 -17.18
C PRO A 166 27.45 -0.16 -16.71
N ARG A 167 27.54 0.80 -17.64
CA ARG A 167 27.61 2.24 -17.31
C ARG A 167 26.24 2.94 -17.23
N ARG A 168 25.18 2.38 -17.90
CA ARG A 168 23.87 3.02 -18.02
C ARG A 168 22.71 2.12 -17.60
N TRP A 169 22.98 0.98 -16.97
CA TRP A 169 21.97 0.01 -16.54
C TRP A 169 20.91 0.65 -15.65
N TRP A 170 21.32 1.53 -14.74
CA TRP A 170 20.43 2.26 -13.84
C TRP A 170 19.35 3.05 -14.59
N LEU A 171 19.72 3.70 -15.70
CA LEU A 171 18.78 4.42 -16.57
C LEU A 171 17.82 3.46 -17.28
N TYR A 172 18.38 2.42 -17.91
CA TYR A 172 17.56 1.48 -18.68
C TYR A 172 16.64 0.62 -17.79
N VAL A 173 17.08 0.24 -16.58
CA VAL A 173 16.23 -0.46 -15.61
C VAL A 173 15.11 0.47 -15.11
N SER A 174 15.40 1.76 -14.85
CA SER A 174 14.36 2.73 -14.47
C SER A 174 13.31 2.89 -15.58
N ILE A 175 13.73 2.98 -16.84
CA ILE A 175 12.80 3.05 -17.97
C ILE A 175 11.97 1.76 -18.08
N ALA A 176 12.61 0.59 -17.96
CA ALA A 176 11.92 -0.70 -18.00
C ALA A 176 10.96 -0.91 -16.81
N ALA A 177 11.20 -0.26 -15.68
CA ALA A 177 10.32 -0.31 -14.53
C ALA A 177 8.94 0.32 -14.79
N ILE A 178 8.85 1.35 -15.66
CA ILE A 178 7.59 2.06 -15.94
C ILE A 178 6.50 1.11 -16.49
N PRO A 179 6.71 0.39 -17.61
CA PRO A 179 5.70 -0.56 -18.11
C PRO A 179 5.46 -1.72 -17.16
N ILE A 180 6.45 -2.13 -16.35
CA ILE A 180 6.27 -3.18 -15.33
C ILE A 180 5.37 -2.68 -14.20
N LEU A 181 5.56 -1.46 -13.71
CA LEU A 181 4.68 -0.85 -12.71
C LEU A 181 3.25 -0.76 -13.22
N PHE A 182 3.07 -0.27 -14.44
CA PHE A 182 1.75 -0.21 -15.07
C PHE A 182 1.10 -1.61 -15.19
N LEU A 183 1.85 -2.60 -15.65
CA LEU A 183 1.37 -3.98 -15.75
C LEU A 183 0.92 -4.52 -14.39
N VAL A 184 1.69 -4.27 -13.32
CA VAL A 184 1.34 -4.69 -11.95
C VAL A 184 0.05 -4.02 -11.48
N ILE A 185 -0.11 -2.70 -11.72
CA ILE A 185 -1.33 -1.95 -11.34
C ILE A 185 -2.57 -2.54 -12.04
N VAL A 186 -2.45 -2.93 -13.31
CA VAL A 186 -3.58 -3.50 -14.08
C VAL A 186 -3.85 -4.95 -13.69
N ILE A 187 -2.81 -5.76 -13.51
CA ILE A 187 -2.95 -7.20 -13.26
C ILE A 187 -3.39 -7.49 -11.82
N SER A 188 -2.88 -6.71 -10.85
CA SER A 188 -3.09 -6.99 -9.42
C SER A 188 -4.56 -7.15 -9.05
N PRO A 189 -5.49 -6.21 -9.34
CA PRO A 189 -6.88 -6.33 -8.93
C PRO A 189 -7.66 -7.40 -9.70
N ILE A 190 -7.18 -7.83 -10.85
CA ILE A 190 -7.90 -8.77 -11.75
C ILE A 190 -7.44 -10.21 -11.54
N TRP A 191 -6.14 -10.43 -11.33
CA TRP A 191 -5.54 -11.76 -11.34
C TRP A 191 -4.89 -12.15 -10.01
N ILE A 192 -4.35 -11.17 -9.26
CA ILE A 192 -3.62 -11.45 -8.02
C ILE A 192 -4.57 -11.40 -6.81
N SER A 193 -5.34 -10.33 -6.66
CA SER A 193 -6.25 -10.15 -5.51
C SER A 193 -7.28 -11.29 -5.37
N PRO A 194 -7.87 -11.85 -6.46
CA PRO A 194 -8.80 -12.99 -6.35
C PRO A 194 -8.17 -14.30 -5.90
N LEU A 195 -6.83 -14.41 -5.86
CA LEU A 195 -6.17 -15.57 -5.26
C LEU A 195 -6.32 -15.60 -3.73
N PHE A 196 -6.56 -14.45 -3.10
CA PHE A 196 -6.56 -14.26 -1.65
C PHE A 196 -7.97 -14.13 -1.06
N ASN A 197 -8.88 -13.46 -1.78
CA ASN A 197 -10.24 -13.19 -1.32
C ASN A 197 -11.26 -13.28 -2.46
N ASP A 198 -12.52 -13.53 -2.11
CA ASP A 198 -13.61 -13.62 -3.06
C ASP A 198 -14.22 -12.24 -3.32
N PHE A 199 -14.44 -11.95 -4.60
CA PHE A 199 -15.09 -10.73 -5.09
C PHE A 199 -16.46 -11.08 -5.66
N GLY A 200 -17.49 -10.37 -5.23
CA GLY A 200 -18.86 -10.54 -5.72
C GLY A 200 -19.53 -9.22 -6.08
N PRO A 201 -20.68 -9.26 -6.73
CA PRO A 201 -21.53 -8.07 -6.90
C PRO A 201 -21.99 -7.57 -5.53
N MET A 202 -22.14 -6.27 -5.40
CA MET A 202 -22.63 -5.67 -4.16
C MET A 202 -24.03 -6.22 -3.78
N LYS A 203 -24.18 -6.61 -2.52
CA LYS A 203 -25.44 -7.19 -1.99
C LYS A 203 -26.50 -6.12 -1.77
N ASP A 204 -26.13 -4.98 -1.15
CA ASP A 204 -27.03 -3.84 -0.95
C ASP A 204 -27.18 -3.03 -2.24
N LYS A 205 -28.29 -3.29 -2.96
CA LYS A 205 -28.60 -2.60 -4.22
C LYS A 205 -28.97 -1.13 -4.05
N SER A 206 -29.44 -0.74 -2.87
CA SER A 206 -29.74 0.65 -2.57
C SER A 206 -28.46 1.47 -2.37
N LEU A 207 -27.48 0.90 -1.67
CA LEU A 207 -26.16 1.50 -1.52
C LEU A 207 -25.40 1.51 -2.86
N GLU A 208 -25.46 0.41 -3.63
CA GLU A 208 -24.87 0.34 -4.99
C GLU A 208 -25.40 1.48 -5.87
N SER A 209 -26.72 1.71 -5.89
CA SER A 209 -27.33 2.79 -6.65
C SER A 209 -26.84 4.18 -6.22
N SER A 210 -26.63 4.40 -4.90
CA SER A 210 -26.11 5.68 -4.41
C SER A 210 -24.65 5.90 -4.79
N ILE A 211 -23.84 4.85 -4.75
CA ILE A 211 -22.42 4.91 -5.18
C ILE A 211 -22.33 5.17 -6.68
N LEU A 212 -23.17 4.51 -7.48
CA LEU A 212 -23.19 4.74 -8.94
C LEU A 212 -23.66 6.16 -9.28
N SER A 213 -24.67 6.70 -8.57
CA SER A 213 -25.10 8.09 -8.74
C SER A 213 -23.96 9.08 -8.40
N LEU A 214 -23.19 8.80 -7.34
CA LEU A 214 -22.02 9.61 -6.99
C LEU A 214 -20.93 9.50 -8.06
N ALA A 215 -20.70 8.29 -8.60
CA ALA A 215 -19.74 8.05 -9.67
C ALA A 215 -20.13 8.80 -10.97
N ASP A 216 -21.40 8.80 -11.32
CA ASP A 216 -21.90 9.55 -12.48
C ASP A 216 -21.70 11.06 -12.29
N LYS A 217 -21.98 11.59 -11.09
CA LYS A 217 -21.68 12.98 -10.72
C LYS A 217 -20.18 13.30 -10.82
N ALA A 218 -19.32 12.35 -10.45
CA ALA A 218 -17.86 12.46 -10.60
C ALA A 218 -17.36 12.26 -12.04
N GLY A 219 -18.23 12.02 -13.01
CA GLY A 219 -17.86 11.74 -14.40
C GLY A 219 -17.26 10.35 -14.64
N ILE A 220 -17.47 9.40 -13.74
CA ILE A 220 -16.95 8.01 -13.83
C ILE A 220 -18.05 7.07 -14.32
N GLU A 221 -18.44 7.24 -15.57
CA GLU A 221 -19.50 6.42 -16.19
C GLU A 221 -19.07 4.96 -16.40
N GLY A 222 -20.04 4.03 -16.39
CA GLY A 222 -19.84 2.63 -16.69
C GLY A 222 -19.08 1.85 -15.62
N SER A 223 -18.98 2.38 -14.41
CA SER A 223 -18.39 1.70 -13.27
C SER A 223 -19.25 0.53 -12.78
N ARG A 224 -18.59 -0.49 -12.24
CA ARG A 224 -19.24 -1.62 -11.55
C ARG A 224 -18.79 -1.65 -10.11
N VAL A 225 -19.73 -1.89 -9.19
CA VAL A 225 -19.48 -1.96 -7.77
C VAL A 225 -19.33 -3.42 -7.35
N PHE A 226 -18.30 -3.71 -6.60
CA PHE A 226 -17.97 -5.03 -6.07
C PHE A 226 -17.84 -4.97 -4.55
N GLU A 227 -18.24 -6.06 -3.91
CA GLU A 227 -17.98 -6.34 -2.51
C GLU A 227 -16.91 -7.43 -2.41
N VAL A 228 -15.98 -7.31 -1.46
CA VAL A 228 -14.96 -8.34 -1.19
C VAL A 228 -15.05 -8.79 0.26
N ASN A 229 -14.96 -10.12 0.48
CA ASN A 229 -15.11 -10.76 1.79
C ASN A 229 -13.84 -10.59 2.67
N LYS A 230 -13.50 -9.36 3.01
CA LYS A 230 -12.31 -9.09 3.84
C LYS A 230 -12.49 -9.46 5.31
N SER A 231 -13.71 -9.57 5.79
CA SER A 231 -14.03 -9.99 7.16
C SER A 231 -13.46 -11.37 7.56
N VAL A 232 -13.16 -12.24 6.59
CA VAL A 232 -12.50 -13.53 6.86
C VAL A 232 -11.03 -13.39 7.29
N ASP A 233 -10.39 -12.28 6.91
CA ASP A 233 -8.99 -11.99 7.24
C ASP A 233 -8.89 -10.97 8.35
N THR A 234 -9.71 -9.93 8.26
CA THR A 234 -9.45 -8.65 8.91
C THR A 234 -10.74 -7.99 9.39
N LYS A 235 -10.61 -7.18 10.43
CA LYS A 235 -11.65 -6.26 10.90
C LYS A 235 -11.41 -4.83 10.39
N ALA A 236 -10.32 -4.63 9.66
CA ALA A 236 -10.01 -3.38 9.00
C ALA A 236 -11.07 -2.98 8.01
N VAL A 237 -11.18 -1.69 7.80
CA VAL A 237 -12.11 -1.08 6.86
C VAL A 237 -11.34 -0.44 5.73
N ASN A 238 -11.75 -0.72 4.49
CA ASN A 238 -11.16 -0.12 3.29
C ASN A 238 -12.12 -0.18 2.10
N ALA A 239 -11.90 0.73 1.14
CA ALA A 239 -12.51 0.72 -0.18
C ALA A 239 -11.49 1.25 -1.19
N TYR A 240 -11.70 1.04 -2.48
CA TYR A 240 -10.85 1.61 -3.52
C TYR A 240 -11.53 1.62 -4.89
N VAL A 241 -11.08 2.55 -5.75
CA VAL A 241 -11.44 2.57 -7.16
C VAL A 241 -10.23 2.13 -7.99
N THR A 242 -10.42 1.19 -8.89
CA THR A 242 -9.35 0.63 -9.73
C THR A 242 -9.84 0.33 -11.13
N GLY A 243 -8.90 -0.02 -12.02
CA GLY A 243 -9.20 -0.35 -13.40
C GLY A 243 -8.99 0.83 -14.36
N PHE A 244 -9.07 0.53 -15.65
CA PHE A 244 -8.81 1.47 -16.74
C PHE A 244 -9.85 1.27 -17.86
N MET A 245 -10.32 2.34 -18.47
CA MET A 245 -11.37 2.31 -19.51
C MET A 245 -12.61 1.49 -19.07
N GLY A 246 -13.01 0.47 -19.82
CA GLY A 246 -14.16 -0.40 -19.56
C GLY A 246 -13.98 -1.40 -18.40
N THR A 247 -12.84 -1.41 -17.71
CA THR A 247 -12.57 -2.30 -16.57
C THR A 247 -12.67 -1.61 -15.21
N LYS A 248 -13.23 -0.40 -15.16
CA LYS A 248 -13.43 0.38 -13.92
C LYS A 248 -14.20 -0.42 -12.89
N ARG A 249 -13.66 -0.50 -11.66
CA ARG A 249 -14.25 -1.20 -10.53
C ARG A 249 -14.18 -0.33 -9.29
N ILE A 250 -15.30 -0.22 -8.62
CA ILE A 250 -15.42 0.33 -7.28
C ILE A 250 -15.50 -0.88 -6.36
N VAL A 251 -14.59 -1.03 -5.42
CA VAL A 251 -14.52 -2.20 -4.54
C VAL A 251 -14.64 -1.74 -3.10
N LEU A 252 -15.62 -2.28 -2.38
CA LEU A 252 -15.80 -2.08 -0.96
C LEU A 252 -15.48 -3.38 -0.22
N TRP A 253 -14.79 -3.27 0.90
CA TRP A 253 -14.67 -4.39 1.82
C TRP A 253 -16.00 -4.57 2.56
N ASP A 254 -16.41 -5.80 2.82
CA ASP A 254 -17.61 -6.08 3.62
C ASP A 254 -17.54 -5.43 5.02
N THR A 255 -16.34 -5.31 5.57
CA THR A 255 -16.08 -4.65 6.85
C THR A 255 -16.41 -3.15 6.85
N ILE A 256 -16.15 -2.39 5.79
CA ILE A 256 -16.47 -0.96 5.74
C ILE A 256 -17.99 -0.75 5.59
N ILE A 257 -18.65 -1.65 4.86
CA ILE A 257 -20.13 -1.62 4.69
C ILE A 257 -20.83 -1.84 6.02
N GLU A 258 -20.27 -2.70 6.88
CA GLU A 258 -20.81 -2.99 8.22
C GLU A 258 -20.62 -1.83 9.21
N LYS A 259 -19.48 -1.12 9.11
CA LYS A 259 -19.03 -0.15 10.14
C LYS A 259 -19.49 1.28 9.88
N LEU A 260 -19.57 1.71 8.63
CA LEU A 260 -19.87 3.06 8.27
C LEU A 260 -21.37 3.20 7.90
N ASN A 261 -21.97 4.34 8.26
CA ASN A 261 -23.27 4.70 7.74
C ASN A 261 -23.19 5.08 6.25
N ARG A 262 -24.35 5.21 5.59
CA ARG A 262 -24.42 5.47 4.14
C ARG A 262 -23.71 6.75 3.72
N LYS A 263 -23.81 7.84 4.48
CA LYS A 263 -23.23 9.13 4.14
C LYS A 263 -21.69 9.11 4.34
N GLU A 264 -21.22 8.49 5.42
CA GLU A 264 -19.80 8.23 5.66
C GLU A 264 -19.19 7.41 4.52
N LEU A 265 -19.88 6.34 4.08
CA LEU A 265 -19.46 5.54 2.92
C LEU A 265 -19.41 6.37 1.64
N LEU A 266 -20.40 7.21 1.38
CA LEU A 266 -20.40 8.07 0.20
C LEU A 266 -19.25 9.08 0.22
N PHE A 267 -18.90 9.62 1.39
CA PHE A 267 -17.70 10.46 1.51
C PHE A 267 -16.43 9.68 1.18
N VAL A 268 -16.23 8.48 1.76
CA VAL A 268 -15.08 7.63 1.44
C VAL A 268 -15.05 7.30 -0.06
N MET A 269 -16.21 6.97 -0.66
CA MET A 269 -16.25 6.72 -2.10
C MET A 269 -15.95 7.98 -2.93
N GLY A 270 -16.41 9.16 -2.49
CA GLY A 270 -16.06 10.44 -3.11
C GLY A 270 -14.53 10.70 -3.08
N HIS A 271 -13.88 10.40 -1.97
CA HIS A 271 -12.41 10.45 -1.83
C HIS A 271 -11.74 9.49 -2.83
N GLU A 272 -12.15 8.23 -2.90
CA GLU A 272 -11.61 7.24 -3.84
C GLU A 272 -11.82 7.65 -5.32
N MET A 273 -12.99 8.22 -5.62
CA MET A 273 -13.29 8.78 -6.95
C MET A 273 -12.37 9.97 -7.25
N GLY A 274 -12.01 10.77 -6.25
CA GLY A 274 -11.02 11.84 -6.36
C GLY A 274 -9.68 11.34 -6.88
N HIS A 275 -9.15 10.25 -6.33
CA HIS A 275 -7.92 9.64 -6.83
C HIS A 275 -8.01 9.28 -8.32
N TYR A 276 -9.14 8.76 -8.75
CA TYR A 276 -9.36 8.37 -10.13
C TYR A 276 -9.48 9.60 -11.07
N VAL A 277 -10.35 10.55 -10.72
CA VAL A 277 -10.66 11.74 -11.56
C VAL A 277 -9.46 12.67 -11.66
N LEU A 278 -8.72 12.87 -10.58
CA LEU A 278 -7.53 13.72 -10.55
C LEU A 278 -6.29 13.04 -11.16
N GLY A 279 -6.42 11.79 -11.57
CA GLY A 279 -5.36 11.05 -12.26
C GLY A 279 -4.16 10.72 -11.36
N HIS A 280 -4.38 10.54 -10.06
CA HIS A 280 -3.32 10.30 -9.08
C HIS A 280 -2.47 9.07 -9.43
N VAL A 281 -3.06 8.02 -10.01
CA VAL A 281 -2.32 6.83 -10.45
C VAL A 281 -1.21 7.21 -11.45
N TRP A 282 -1.53 8.03 -12.45
CA TRP A 282 -0.54 8.44 -13.47
C TRP A 282 0.51 9.38 -12.93
N LYS A 283 0.09 10.35 -12.11
CA LYS A 283 0.99 11.27 -11.41
C LYS A 283 1.96 10.47 -10.52
N SER A 284 1.46 9.46 -9.81
CA SER A 284 2.26 8.59 -8.94
C SER A 284 3.23 7.72 -9.74
N VAL A 285 2.81 7.11 -10.86
CA VAL A 285 3.72 6.34 -11.72
C VAL A 285 4.89 7.22 -12.18
N LEU A 286 4.62 8.45 -12.63
CA LEU A 286 5.68 9.38 -13.04
C LEU A 286 6.60 9.76 -11.88
N PHE A 287 6.02 10.15 -10.74
CA PHE A 287 6.76 10.57 -9.55
C PHE A 287 7.65 9.44 -9.00
N PHE A 288 7.09 8.25 -8.81
CA PHE A 288 7.87 7.11 -8.31
C PHE A 288 8.91 6.61 -9.31
N SER A 289 8.67 6.77 -10.62
CA SER A 289 9.70 6.47 -11.64
C SER A 289 10.92 7.38 -11.49
N ILE A 290 10.73 8.64 -11.12
CA ILE A 290 11.84 9.56 -10.83
C ILE A 290 12.58 9.12 -9.56
N LEU A 291 11.87 8.72 -8.51
CA LEU A 291 12.50 8.23 -7.27
C LEU A 291 13.27 6.92 -7.50
N ILE A 292 12.74 6.01 -8.33
CA ILE A 292 13.44 4.78 -8.75
C ILE A 292 14.72 5.14 -9.51
N LEU A 293 14.66 6.10 -10.43
CA LEU A 293 15.82 6.57 -11.19
C LEU A 293 16.92 7.09 -10.24
N LEU A 294 16.55 7.94 -9.28
CA LEU A 294 17.48 8.51 -8.30
C LEU A 294 18.09 7.41 -7.41
N THR A 295 17.26 6.48 -6.93
CA THR A 295 17.68 5.35 -6.10
C THR A 295 18.67 4.45 -6.84
N LEU A 296 18.35 4.07 -8.09
CA LEU A 296 19.23 3.22 -8.90
C LEU A 296 20.50 3.95 -9.34
N TYR A 297 20.44 5.25 -9.58
CA TYR A 297 21.63 6.06 -9.85
C TYR A 297 22.56 6.11 -8.63
N ALA A 298 22.00 6.33 -7.43
CA ALA A 298 22.78 6.31 -6.18
C ALA A 298 23.42 4.92 -5.95
N ALA A 299 22.66 3.84 -6.16
CA ALA A 299 23.18 2.48 -6.09
C ALA A 299 24.31 2.23 -7.11
N PHE A 300 24.16 2.71 -8.36
CA PHE A 300 25.21 2.64 -9.38
C PHE A 300 26.49 3.33 -8.93
N ARG A 301 26.40 4.53 -8.33
CA ARG A 301 27.57 5.32 -7.88
C ARG A 301 28.37 4.63 -6.78
N VAL A 302 27.73 3.84 -5.93
CA VAL A 302 28.32 3.25 -4.72
C VAL A 302 28.72 1.78 -4.92
N ALA A 303 27.95 1.02 -5.71
CA ALA A 303 28.10 -0.44 -5.83
C ALA A 303 29.53 -0.88 -6.25
N GLY A 304 30.13 -0.18 -7.23
CA GLY A 304 31.47 -0.53 -7.70
C GLY A 304 32.55 -0.43 -6.63
N GLY A 305 32.49 0.61 -5.78
CA GLY A 305 33.43 0.79 -4.65
C GLY A 305 33.27 -0.30 -3.60
N ILE A 306 32.02 -0.67 -3.27
CA ILE A 306 31.74 -1.76 -2.32
C ILE A 306 32.23 -3.10 -2.87
N ILE A 307 31.94 -3.42 -4.14
CA ILE A 307 32.38 -4.67 -4.77
C ILE A 307 33.91 -4.73 -4.76
N SER A 308 34.61 -3.69 -5.18
CA SER A 308 36.08 -3.68 -5.21
C SER A 308 36.70 -3.94 -3.84
N ARG A 309 36.08 -3.41 -2.78
CA ARG A 309 36.56 -3.56 -1.38
C ARG A 309 36.31 -4.96 -0.83
N PHE A 310 35.17 -5.60 -1.19
CA PHE A 310 34.69 -6.83 -0.57
C PHE A 310 34.62 -8.04 -1.52
N LYS A 311 35.14 -7.96 -2.76
CA LYS A 311 35.04 -9.01 -3.78
C LYS A 311 35.45 -10.42 -3.30
N ARG A 312 36.45 -10.54 -2.44
CA ARG A 312 36.88 -11.82 -1.88
C ARG A 312 35.83 -12.44 -0.94
N ARG A 313 35.12 -11.61 -0.18
CA ARG A 313 34.08 -12.05 0.73
C ARG A 313 32.77 -12.35 -0.03
N PHE A 314 32.43 -11.50 -0.96
CA PHE A 314 31.21 -11.63 -1.75
C PHE A 314 31.28 -12.76 -2.78
N GLY A 315 32.47 -13.11 -3.25
CA GLY A 315 32.69 -14.15 -4.26
C GLY A 315 32.27 -13.74 -5.66
N PHE A 316 32.17 -12.44 -5.94
CA PHE A 316 31.94 -11.84 -7.26
C PHE A 316 32.68 -10.49 -7.36
N ASP A 317 32.95 -10.05 -8.60
CA ASP A 317 33.68 -8.82 -8.91
C ASP A 317 32.90 -7.84 -9.80
N GLN A 318 31.74 -8.24 -10.28
CA GLN A 318 30.88 -7.44 -11.15
C GLN A 318 29.42 -7.42 -10.66
N LEU A 319 28.77 -6.28 -10.81
CA LEU A 319 27.35 -6.12 -10.44
C LEU A 319 26.41 -6.95 -11.34
N SER A 320 26.86 -7.30 -12.54
CA SER A 320 26.13 -8.16 -13.48
C SER A 320 26.13 -9.66 -13.11
N ASP A 321 26.91 -10.07 -12.13
CA ASP A 321 26.83 -11.41 -11.53
C ASP A 321 25.54 -11.49 -10.69
N ILE A 322 24.74 -12.55 -10.88
CA ILE A 322 23.46 -12.72 -10.15
C ILE A 322 23.66 -12.81 -8.63
N ALA A 323 24.85 -13.21 -8.17
CA ALA A 323 25.18 -13.21 -6.74
C ALA A 323 25.21 -11.78 -6.14
N SER A 324 25.19 -10.73 -6.96
CA SER A 324 25.10 -9.34 -6.51
C SER A 324 23.68 -8.92 -6.05
N LEU A 325 22.67 -9.76 -6.26
CA LEU A 325 21.28 -9.42 -5.92
C LEU A 325 21.09 -8.91 -4.49
N PRO A 326 21.65 -9.55 -3.42
CA PRO A 326 21.53 -9.01 -2.07
C PRO A 326 22.20 -7.64 -1.90
N LEU A 327 23.27 -7.35 -2.65
CA LEU A 327 23.91 -6.03 -2.64
C LEU A 327 23.00 -4.97 -3.28
N LEU A 328 22.38 -5.29 -4.41
CA LEU A 328 21.39 -4.40 -5.03
C LEU A 328 20.22 -4.14 -4.10
N LEU A 329 19.66 -5.17 -3.45
CA LEU A 329 18.59 -5.04 -2.49
C LEU A 329 19.00 -4.19 -1.28
N LEU A 330 20.18 -4.41 -0.73
CA LEU A 330 20.74 -3.62 0.37
C LEU A 330 20.83 -2.13 0.01
N LEU A 331 21.40 -1.81 -1.16
CA LEU A 331 21.55 -0.43 -1.62
C LEU A 331 20.18 0.22 -1.92
N VAL A 332 19.28 -0.53 -2.55
CA VAL A 332 17.93 -0.04 -2.83
C VAL A 332 17.17 0.19 -1.52
N ASN A 333 17.24 -0.70 -0.52
CA ASN A 333 16.64 -0.49 0.79
C ASN A 333 17.19 0.75 1.49
N LEU A 334 18.52 0.91 1.50
CA LEU A 334 19.17 2.07 2.13
C LEU A 334 18.76 3.39 1.48
N PHE A 335 18.85 3.48 0.15
CA PHE A 335 18.49 4.73 -0.55
C PHE A 335 17.00 5.00 -0.56
N SER A 336 16.14 3.96 -0.58
CA SER A 336 14.70 4.13 -0.42
C SER A 336 14.34 4.64 0.99
N PHE A 337 15.02 4.15 2.02
CA PHE A 337 14.84 4.68 3.38
C PHE A 337 15.19 6.18 3.46
N ILE A 338 16.29 6.58 2.82
CA ILE A 338 16.70 7.99 2.80
C ILE A 338 15.70 8.87 2.04
N ILE A 339 15.14 8.38 0.94
CA ILE A 339 14.23 9.13 0.07
C ILE A 339 12.76 9.04 0.49
N SER A 340 12.41 8.13 1.42
CA SER A 340 11.03 7.86 1.83
C SER A 340 10.27 9.09 2.38
N PRO A 341 10.89 10.06 3.08
CA PRO A 341 10.17 11.27 3.49
C PRO A 341 9.59 12.07 2.32
N ILE A 342 10.29 12.08 1.17
CA ILE A 342 9.85 12.77 -0.05
C ILE A 342 8.69 11.98 -0.69
N ALA A 343 8.81 10.64 -0.75
CA ALA A 343 7.75 9.77 -1.24
C ALA A 343 6.46 9.93 -0.43
N LEU A 344 6.57 9.87 0.90
CA LEU A 344 5.44 9.99 1.81
C LEU A 344 4.85 11.41 1.87
N TRP A 345 5.67 12.45 1.65
CA TRP A 345 5.15 13.81 1.48
C TRP A 345 4.25 13.92 0.25
N TYR A 346 4.67 13.34 -0.87
CA TYR A 346 3.87 13.32 -2.09
C TYR A 346 2.56 12.52 -1.90
N GLU A 347 2.63 11.34 -1.26
CA GLU A 347 1.42 10.56 -0.95
C GLU A 347 0.44 11.36 -0.10
N ARG A 348 0.89 11.99 0.98
CA ARG A 348 0.02 12.85 1.81
C ARG A 348 -0.58 14.03 1.03
N HIS A 349 0.11 14.55 0.03
CA HIS A 349 -0.40 15.63 -0.80
C HIS A 349 -1.58 15.16 -1.67
N ILE A 350 -1.44 14.04 -2.38
CA ILE A 350 -2.53 13.49 -3.21
C ILE A 350 -3.71 12.98 -2.37
N GLU A 351 -3.46 12.51 -1.15
CA GLU A 351 -4.50 12.16 -0.20
C GLU A 351 -5.33 13.38 0.23
N HIS A 352 -4.66 14.50 0.48
CA HIS A 352 -5.34 15.75 0.79
C HIS A 352 -6.17 16.27 -0.39
N GLU A 353 -5.66 16.17 -1.62
CA GLU A 353 -6.45 16.49 -2.82
C GLU A 353 -7.71 15.61 -2.92
N ALA A 354 -7.61 14.32 -2.60
CA ALA A 354 -8.75 13.40 -2.58
C ALA A 354 -9.74 13.72 -1.45
N ASP A 355 -9.27 14.16 -0.28
CA ASP A 355 -10.16 14.63 0.80
C ASP A 355 -10.98 15.86 0.38
N ILE A 356 -10.34 16.84 -0.26
CA ILE A 356 -11.03 18.02 -0.81
C ILE A 356 -12.09 17.57 -1.82
N PHE A 357 -11.73 16.70 -2.76
CA PHE A 357 -12.65 16.19 -3.77
C PHE A 357 -13.85 15.47 -3.13
N GLY A 358 -13.60 14.59 -2.15
CA GLY A 358 -14.63 13.87 -1.41
C GLY A 358 -15.61 14.80 -0.68
N LEU A 359 -15.08 15.85 -0.02
CA LEU A 359 -15.89 16.87 0.65
C LEU A 359 -16.72 17.69 -0.34
N GLU A 360 -16.13 18.15 -1.42
CA GLU A 360 -16.84 18.99 -2.40
C GLU A 360 -17.95 18.24 -3.15
N ILE A 361 -17.72 16.95 -3.49
CA ILE A 361 -18.72 16.18 -4.21
C ILE A 361 -19.90 15.77 -3.31
N THR A 362 -19.66 15.49 -2.02
CA THR A 362 -20.69 15.08 -1.05
C THR A 362 -21.33 16.26 -0.31
N ARG A 363 -20.57 17.33 -0.09
CA ARG A 363 -20.95 18.50 0.71
C ARG A 363 -21.42 18.16 2.13
N ASP A 364 -20.85 17.10 2.71
CA ASP A 364 -21.19 16.61 4.04
C ASP A 364 -19.98 16.54 4.95
N ASN A 365 -19.72 17.63 5.68
CA ASN A 365 -18.57 17.78 6.58
C ASN A 365 -18.67 16.86 7.79
N HIS A 366 -19.88 16.71 8.36
CA HIS A 366 -20.08 15.96 9.59
C HIS A 366 -19.81 14.47 9.37
N ASP A 367 -20.44 13.88 8.34
CA ASP A 367 -20.25 12.46 8.03
C ASP A 367 -18.84 12.18 7.51
N ALA A 368 -18.16 13.13 6.87
CA ALA A 368 -16.74 13.01 6.52
C ALA A 368 -15.86 12.95 7.78
N ALA A 369 -16.07 13.84 8.74
CA ALA A 369 -15.31 13.87 9.99
C ALA A 369 -15.58 12.62 10.84
N THR A 370 -16.84 12.17 10.95
CA THR A 370 -17.20 10.95 11.69
C THR A 370 -16.67 9.68 11.03
N ALA A 371 -16.60 9.63 9.69
CA ALA A 371 -15.90 8.54 8.99
C ALA A 371 -14.44 8.41 9.46
N PHE A 372 -13.70 9.53 9.55
CA PHE A 372 -12.32 9.50 10.05
C PHE A 372 -12.21 9.13 11.53
N VAL A 373 -13.18 9.54 12.36
CA VAL A 373 -13.24 9.07 13.76
C VAL A 373 -13.40 7.55 13.83
N LYS A 374 -14.30 6.97 13.03
CA LYS A 374 -14.49 5.52 12.97
C LYS A 374 -13.23 4.81 12.44
N LEU A 375 -12.60 5.34 11.38
CA LEU A 375 -11.33 4.82 10.88
C LEU A 375 -10.22 4.85 11.94
N GLN A 376 -10.17 5.90 12.78
CA GLN A 376 -9.24 5.98 13.90
C GLN A 376 -9.49 4.86 14.93
N GLN A 377 -10.73 4.68 15.32
CA GLN A 377 -11.14 3.71 16.35
C GLN A 377 -10.95 2.27 15.86
N GLU A 378 -11.45 1.96 14.68
CA GLU A 378 -11.39 0.61 14.09
C GLU A 378 -9.95 0.19 13.77
N ASN A 379 -9.08 1.12 13.44
CA ASN A 379 -7.70 0.87 13.06
C ASN A 379 -6.69 1.08 14.22
N LEU A 380 -7.13 1.30 15.45
CA LEU A 380 -6.28 1.61 16.60
C LEU A 380 -5.22 2.68 16.31
N SER A 381 -5.61 3.68 15.54
CA SER A 381 -4.68 4.71 15.09
C SER A 381 -4.45 5.78 16.14
N ASN A 382 -3.21 6.29 16.22
CA ASN A 382 -2.92 7.52 16.93
C ASN A 382 -3.28 8.70 15.99
N PRO A 383 -4.27 9.55 16.32
CA PRO A 383 -4.70 10.63 15.44
C PRO A 383 -3.67 11.76 15.32
N ARG A 384 -2.75 11.87 16.29
CA ARG A 384 -1.69 12.90 16.30
C ARG A 384 -0.31 12.30 16.56
N PRO A 385 0.22 11.48 15.62
CA PRO A 385 1.53 10.86 15.81
C PRO A 385 2.67 11.88 15.74
N GLY A 386 3.80 11.51 16.34
CA GLY A 386 5.01 12.36 16.37
C GLY A 386 5.64 12.57 14.98
N LEU A 387 6.57 13.52 14.91
CA LEU A 387 7.22 13.97 13.66
C LEU A 387 7.90 12.81 12.90
N ILE A 388 8.62 11.92 13.59
CA ILE A 388 9.31 10.80 12.94
C ILE A 388 8.29 9.89 12.22
N TYR A 389 7.16 9.61 12.86
CA TYR A 389 6.08 8.85 12.25
C TYR A 389 5.54 9.56 11.01
N LYS A 390 5.26 10.86 11.11
CA LYS A 390 4.78 11.68 9.98
C LYS A 390 5.75 11.66 8.79
N LEU A 391 7.06 11.72 9.04
CA LEU A 391 8.07 11.79 7.99
C LEU A 391 8.39 10.45 7.34
N TRP A 392 8.46 9.35 8.10
CA TRP A 392 8.93 8.04 7.60
C TRP A 392 7.89 6.94 7.56
N ARG A 393 6.65 7.17 8.07
CA ARG A 393 5.64 6.11 8.15
C ARG A 393 4.26 6.52 7.62
N ALA A 394 3.87 7.80 7.75
CA ALA A 394 2.54 8.26 7.38
C ALA A 394 2.46 8.55 5.88
N ASN A 395 1.75 7.71 5.16
CA ASN A 395 1.40 7.91 3.75
C ASN A 395 0.11 8.75 3.56
N HIS A 396 -0.67 8.96 4.61
CA HIS A 396 -1.84 9.86 4.65
C HIS A 396 -1.58 11.02 5.60
N PRO A 397 -2.27 12.16 5.46
CA PRO A 397 -2.38 13.16 6.52
C PRO A 397 -2.90 12.48 7.79
N THR A 398 -2.53 12.97 8.96
CA THR A 398 -2.94 12.31 10.21
C THR A 398 -4.47 12.38 10.36
N LEU A 399 -5.08 11.38 10.98
CA LEU A 399 -6.53 11.36 11.14
C LEU A 399 -7.03 12.59 11.91
N GLY A 400 -6.26 13.08 12.88
CA GLY A 400 -6.57 14.34 13.57
C GLY A 400 -6.56 15.54 12.61
N ASP A 401 -5.54 15.66 11.75
CA ASP A 401 -5.46 16.74 10.76
C ASP A 401 -6.63 16.63 9.74
N ARG A 402 -7.05 15.42 9.36
CA ARG A 402 -8.18 15.18 8.43
C ARG A 402 -9.53 15.54 9.07
N ILE A 403 -9.76 15.17 10.34
CA ILE A 403 -10.99 15.54 11.09
C ILE A 403 -11.08 17.05 11.23
N ASP A 404 -9.99 17.72 11.64
CA ASP A 404 -9.93 19.18 11.76
C ASP A 404 -10.23 19.85 10.41
N PHE A 405 -9.65 19.31 9.32
CA PHE A 405 -9.90 19.83 7.97
C PHE A 405 -11.36 19.67 7.55
N CYS A 406 -11.98 18.50 7.79
CA CYS A 406 -13.40 18.30 7.51
C CYS A 406 -14.28 19.29 8.27
N ASN A 407 -13.98 19.62 9.51
CA ASN A 407 -14.74 20.60 10.28
C ASN A 407 -14.64 22.03 9.70
N GLN A 408 -13.54 22.38 9.05
CA GLN A 408 -13.23 23.74 8.61
C GLN A 408 -13.54 24.00 7.14
N TYR A 409 -13.29 23.03 6.25
CA TYR A 409 -13.40 23.19 4.81
C TYR A 409 -14.84 23.08 4.33
N LYS A 410 -15.48 24.22 3.99
CA LYS A 410 -16.88 24.29 3.54
C LYS A 410 -17.16 25.44 2.56
N PRO A 411 -16.44 25.52 1.41
CA PRO A 411 -16.56 26.63 0.47
C PRO A 411 -18.00 26.82 -0.07
N TRP A 412 -18.76 25.72 -0.21
CA TRP A 412 -20.18 25.79 -0.64
C TRP A 412 -21.12 26.48 0.36
N GLN A 413 -20.70 26.68 1.63
CA GLN A 413 -21.45 27.41 2.64
C GLN A 413 -20.96 28.86 2.78
N THR A 414 -19.68 29.13 2.53
CA THR A 414 -19.06 30.46 2.65
C THR A 414 -19.16 31.28 1.37
N GLY A 415 -19.58 30.67 0.25
CA GLY A 415 -19.63 31.33 -1.06
C GLY A 415 -18.26 31.42 -1.74
N GLU A 416 -17.25 30.70 -1.24
CA GLU A 416 -15.97 30.57 -1.88
C GLU A 416 -16.02 29.57 -3.04
N ASN A 417 -15.09 29.70 -3.99
CA ASN A 417 -15.00 28.79 -5.11
C ASN A 417 -14.52 27.41 -4.67
N MET A 418 -15.23 26.35 -5.05
CA MET A 418 -14.79 24.97 -4.91
C MET A 418 -13.63 24.69 -5.89
N VAL A 419 -12.62 23.93 -5.43
CA VAL A 419 -11.40 23.63 -6.20
C VAL A 419 -11.71 22.69 -7.37
N TYR A 420 -12.61 21.72 -7.16
CA TYR A 420 -12.88 20.62 -8.07
C TYR A 420 -14.26 20.63 -8.72
N GLU A 421 -15.07 21.67 -8.54
CA GLU A 421 -16.44 21.79 -9.08
C GLU A 421 -16.50 21.53 -10.60
N LYS A 422 -15.47 21.94 -11.35
CA LYS A 422 -15.37 21.71 -12.79
C LYS A 422 -15.37 20.24 -13.24
N TYR A 423 -15.13 19.31 -12.33
CA TYR A 423 -15.16 17.88 -12.61
C TYR A 423 -16.55 17.26 -12.35
N PHE A 424 -17.44 17.97 -11.66
CA PHE A 424 -18.74 17.44 -11.31
C PHE A 424 -19.74 17.69 -12.44
N LYS A 425 -20.52 16.65 -12.77
CA LYS A 425 -21.65 16.79 -13.67
C LYS A 425 -22.84 17.35 -12.89
N ASN A 426 -23.56 18.26 -13.52
CA ASN A 426 -24.81 18.85 -12.98
C ASN A 426 -25.95 17.83 -12.99
#